data_fc3f0bc92cca813f6c40ee372a339643
#
_entry.id   fc3f0bc92cca813f6c40ee372a339643
#
_cell.length_a   1.000
_cell.length_b   1.000
_cell.length_c   1.000
_cell.angle_alpha   90.00
_cell.angle_beta   90.00
_cell.angle_gamma   90.00
#
_symmetry.space_group_name_H-M   'P 1'
#
loop_
_entity.id
_entity.type
_entity.pdbx_description
1 polymer ?
#
loop_
_entity_poly.entity_id
_entity_poly.type
_entity_poly.pdbx_seq_one_letter_code
_entity_poly.pdbx_strand_id
1 'polypeptide(L)'
;MQLFTAGDSFTYGQELSNPQEEAWPALVAKEIHYTCNNAGEPGVSNDYIVRKTIQAVGTEKPHLAIIAWTSAGRLEFGDQHGVYDIWPGCDNKMFKADTSGKLDYRHDLIRYVTLY
;
A
#
# COMPACT_ATOMS: atom_id res chain seq x y z
N MET A 1 -1.77 -10.97 21.37
CA MET A 1 -1.72 -11.39 19.95
C MET A 1 -1.66 -10.16 19.06
N GLN A 2 -1.08 -10.26 17.88
CA GLN A 2 -0.82 -9.14 17.01
C GLN A 2 -1.61 -9.23 15.70
N LEU A 3 -2.27 -8.14 15.32
CA LEU A 3 -2.86 -7.90 14.02
C LEU A 3 -1.88 -7.08 13.18
N PHE A 4 -1.59 -7.55 11.97
CA PHE A 4 -0.92 -6.76 10.95
C PHE A 4 -1.92 -6.33 9.89
N THR A 5 -1.87 -5.08 9.47
CA THR A 5 -2.68 -4.58 8.36
C THR A 5 -1.82 -3.84 7.36
N ALA A 6 -2.14 -3.96 6.08
CA ALA A 6 -1.51 -3.19 5.02
C ALA A 6 -2.59 -2.71 4.05
N GLY A 7 -2.35 -1.56 3.45
CA GLY A 7 -3.28 -0.91 2.53
C GLY A 7 -2.83 0.49 2.21
N ASP A 8 -3.72 1.27 1.62
CA ASP A 8 -3.47 2.65 1.21
C ASP A 8 -3.93 3.69 2.26
N SER A 9 -4.31 4.88 1.81
CA SER A 9 -4.76 5.98 2.66
C SER A 9 -5.97 5.64 3.52
N PHE A 10 -6.87 4.79 3.05
CA PHE A 10 -8.03 4.35 3.84
C PHE A 10 -7.60 3.47 5.01
N THR A 11 -6.62 2.61 4.81
CA THR A 11 -6.05 1.79 5.88
C THR A 11 -5.24 2.63 6.85
N TYR A 12 -4.49 3.59 6.34
CA TYR A 12 -3.76 4.56 7.15
C TYR A 12 -4.70 5.41 8.02
N GLY A 13 -5.83 5.84 7.47
CA GLY A 13 -6.75 6.77 8.13
C GLY A 13 -6.38 8.24 7.87
N GLN A 14 -6.03 8.57 6.63
CA GLN A 14 -5.42 9.86 6.27
C GLN A 14 -6.25 11.08 6.68
N GLU A 15 -7.58 11.00 6.59
CA GLU A 15 -8.46 12.13 6.89
C GLU A 15 -9.01 12.14 8.31
N LEU A 16 -8.58 11.18 9.14
CA LEU A 16 -9.04 11.07 10.52
C LEU A 16 -8.20 11.96 11.45
N SER A 17 -8.83 12.47 12.49
CA SER A 17 -8.16 13.33 13.48
C SER A 17 -7.09 12.54 14.26
N ASN A 18 -7.37 11.29 14.59
CA ASN A 18 -6.45 10.40 15.29
C ASN A 18 -6.44 9.02 14.61
N PRO A 19 -5.67 8.84 13.53
CA PRO A 19 -5.61 7.59 12.79
C PRO A 19 -5.27 6.36 13.65
N GLN A 20 -4.46 6.57 14.68
CA GLN A 20 -4.02 5.49 15.58
C GLN A 20 -5.17 4.86 16.36
N GLU A 21 -6.26 5.56 16.53
CA GLU A 21 -7.42 5.09 17.28
C GLU A 21 -8.68 4.94 16.43
N GLU A 22 -8.79 5.73 15.37
CA GLU A 22 -10.01 5.86 14.57
C GLU A 22 -9.97 5.10 13.24
N ALA A 23 -8.78 4.79 12.71
CA ALA A 23 -8.68 4.02 11.48
C ALA A 23 -9.20 2.59 11.70
N TRP A 24 -9.76 2.00 10.62
CA TRP A 24 -10.38 0.67 10.72
C TRP A 24 -9.45 -0.41 11.32
N PRO A 25 -8.12 -0.41 11.08
CA PRO A 25 -7.25 -1.39 11.72
C PRO A 25 -7.27 -1.31 13.24
N ALA A 26 -7.26 -0.09 13.78
CA ALA A 26 -7.31 0.13 15.22
C ALA A 26 -8.64 -0.35 15.82
N LEU A 27 -9.75 -0.06 15.12
CA LEU A 27 -11.09 -0.48 15.56
C LEU A 27 -11.23 -2.00 15.55
N VAL A 28 -10.73 -2.67 14.50
CA VAL A 28 -10.73 -4.13 14.44
C VAL A 28 -9.88 -4.73 15.55
N ALA A 29 -8.65 -4.23 15.72
CA ALA A 29 -7.75 -4.72 16.77
C ALA A 29 -8.35 -4.59 18.16
N LYS A 30 -9.02 -3.47 18.43
CA LYS A 30 -9.73 -3.25 19.70
C LYS A 30 -10.83 -4.27 19.90
N GLU A 31 -11.64 -4.53 18.88
CA GLU A 31 -12.74 -5.48 18.96
C GLU A 31 -12.28 -6.91 19.22
N ILE A 32 -11.18 -7.33 18.61
CA ILE A 32 -10.65 -8.70 18.79
C ILE A 32 -9.59 -8.79 19.90
N HIS A 33 -9.34 -7.70 20.61
CA HIS A 33 -8.35 -7.62 21.70
C HIS A 33 -6.91 -7.95 21.27
N TYR A 34 -6.51 -7.48 20.07
CA TYR A 34 -5.16 -7.60 19.53
C TYR A 34 -4.43 -6.27 19.60
N THR A 35 -3.11 -6.32 19.64
CA THR A 35 -2.28 -5.14 19.30
C THR A 35 -2.25 -5.00 17.78
N CYS A 36 -2.17 -3.75 17.30
CA CYS A 36 -2.22 -3.47 15.87
C CYS A 36 -0.89 -2.92 15.35
N ASN A 37 -0.35 -3.54 14.30
CA ASN A 37 0.66 -2.94 13.45
C ASN A 37 0.00 -2.54 12.13
N ASN A 38 -0.27 -1.26 11.97
CA ASN A 38 -0.88 -0.71 10.77
C ASN A 38 0.20 -0.19 9.82
N ALA A 39 0.46 -0.92 8.75
CA ALA A 39 1.39 -0.54 7.68
C ALA A 39 0.68 0.13 6.49
N GLY A 40 -0.53 0.62 6.69
CA GLY A 40 -1.22 1.44 5.69
C GLY A 40 -0.47 2.74 5.43
N GLU A 41 -0.42 3.17 4.18
CA GLU A 41 0.27 4.41 3.81
C GLU A 41 -0.41 5.06 2.60
N PRO A 42 -0.59 6.40 2.61
CA PRO A 42 -1.21 7.09 1.49
C PRO A 42 -0.41 6.97 0.19
N GLY A 43 -1.10 6.80 -0.93
CA GLY A 43 -0.50 6.83 -2.25
C GLY A 43 0.23 5.57 -2.69
N VAL A 44 0.30 4.54 -1.85
CA VAL A 44 1.07 3.33 -2.17
C VAL A 44 0.39 2.44 -3.20
N SER A 45 1.19 1.58 -3.82
CA SER A 45 0.77 0.57 -4.78
C SER A 45 0.58 -0.79 -4.12
N ASN A 46 -0.01 -1.73 -4.85
CA ASN A 46 -0.08 -3.13 -4.42
C ASN A 46 1.31 -3.77 -4.31
N ASP A 47 2.29 -3.33 -5.09
CA ASP A 47 3.68 -3.75 -4.95
C ASP A 47 4.23 -3.43 -3.55
N TYR A 48 3.98 -2.22 -3.07
CA TYR A 48 4.33 -1.81 -1.71
C TYR A 48 3.62 -2.67 -0.67
N ILE A 49 2.32 -2.89 -0.83
CA ILE A 49 1.50 -3.67 0.09
C ILE A 49 2.03 -5.10 0.20
N VAL A 50 2.34 -5.74 -0.93
CA VAL A 50 2.94 -7.09 -0.96
C VAL A 50 4.28 -7.12 -0.24
N ARG A 51 5.16 -6.18 -0.55
CA ARG A 51 6.50 -6.10 0.05
C ARG A 51 6.43 -5.94 1.56
N LYS A 52 5.58 -5.04 2.05
CA LYS A 52 5.38 -4.83 3.49
C LYS A 52 4.79 -6.05 4.17
N THR A 53 3.87 -6.73 3.50
CA THR A 53 3.25 -7.96 4.04
C THR A 53 4.28 -9.07 4.17
N ILE A 54 5.08 -9.31 3.12
CA ILE A 54 6.13 -10.34 3.15
C ILE A 54 7.13 -10.05 4.27
N GLN A 55 7.55 -8.79 4.41
CA GLN A 55 8.46 -8.37 5.46
C GLN A 55 7.88 -8.64 6.85
N ALA A 56 6.63 -8.25 7.08
CA ALA A 56 5.97 -8.44 8.37
C ALA A 56 5.80 -9.93 8.72
N VAL A 57 5.37 -10.74 7.76
CA VAL A 57 5.23 -12.18 7.97
C VAL A 57 6.58 -12.83 8.32
N GLY A 58 7.65 -12.40 7.67
CA GLY A 58 9.00 -12.93 7.91
C GLY A 58 9.62 -12.52 9.24
N THR A 59 9.39 -11.27 9.67
CA THR A 59 10.07 -10.71 10.86
C THR A 59 9.20 -10.66 12.10
N GLU A 60 7.93 -10.24 11.97
CA GLU A 60 7.04 -10.01 13.11
C GLU A 60 6.14 -11.20 13.42
N LYS A 61 5.89 -12.04 12.43
CA LYS A 61 5.03 -13.24 12.54
C LYS A 61 3.69 -12.92 13.20
N PRO A 62 2.88 -12.04 12.61
CA PRO A 62 1.60 -11.67 13.20
C PRO A 62 0.65 -12.87 13.30
N HIS A 63 -0.26 -12.82 14.28
CA HIS A 63 -1.27 -13.85 14.46
C HIS A 63 -2.39 -13.75 13.41
N LEU A 64 -2.65 -12.53 12.93
CA LEU A 64 -3.64 -12.26 11.90
C LEU A 64 -3.11 -11.15 10.99
N ALA A 65 -3.28 -11.30 9.69
CA ALA A 65 -2.97 -10.27 8.71
C ALA A 65 -4.22 -9.96 7.88
N ILE A 66 -4.57 -8.67 7.77
CA ILE A 66 -5.67 -8.20 6.92
C ILE A 66 -5.09 -7.24 5.89
N ILE A 67 -5.25 -7.57 4.63
CA ILE A 67 -4.67 -6.83 3.52
C ILE A 67 -5.78 -6.17 2.71
N ALA A 68 -5.73 -4.84 2.63
CA ALA A 68 -6.63 -4.04 1.82
C ALA A 68 -5.90 -3.60 0.55
N TRP A 69 -6.21 -4.25 -0.57
CA TRP A 69 -5.60 -3.93 -1.86
C TRP A 69 -6.04 -2.54 -2.34
N THR A 70 -5.14 -1.84 -3.00
CA THR A 70 -5.41 -0.53 -3.60
C THR A 70 -5.67 -0.64 -5.10
N SER A 71 -5.78 0.51 -5.77
CA SER A 71 -6.01 0.59 -7.21
C SER A 71 -4.92 -0.10 -8.01
N ALA A 72 -5.33 -0.87 -9.02
CA ALA A 72 -4.41 -1.53 -9.95
C ALA A 72 -3.58 -0.54 -10.78
N GLY A 73 -4.04 0.70 -10.91
CA GLY A 73 -3.31 1.74 -11.65
C GLY A 73 -2.13 2.35 -10.90
N ARG A 74 -1.89 1.96 -9.65
CA ARG A 74 -0.74 2.43 -8.88
C ARG A 74 0.42 1.46 -8.99
N LEU A 75 1.62 2.01 -9.22
CA LEU A 75 2.84 1.23 -9.40
C LEU A 75 3.93 1.72 -8.46
N GLU A 76 4.87 0.85 -8.15
CA GLU A 76 6.10 1.20 -7.47
C GLU A 76 7.25 1.12 -8.47
N PHE A 77 8.06 2.17 -8.53
CA PHE A 77 9.24 2.24 -9.39
C PHE A 77 10.46 2.50 -8.54
N GLY A 78 11.52 1.73 -8.74
CA GLY A 78 12.77 1.90 -8.02
C GLY A 78 13.93 2.18 -8.96
N ASP A 79 14.83 3.07 -8.53
CA ASP A 79 16.09 3.37 -9.19
C ASP A 79 17.20 3.55 -8.16
N GLN A 80 18.38 4.01 -8.61
CA GLN A 80 19.53 4.25 -7.74
C GLN A 80 19.30 5.35 -6.69
N HIS A 81 18.27 6.18 -6.86
CA HIS A 81 17.95 7.30 -5.96
C HIS A 81 16.84 6.97 -4.95
N GLY A 82 16.14 5.83 -5.13
CA GLY A 82 15.11 5.42 -4.21
C GLY A 82 13.94 4.70 -4.87
N VAL A 83 12.83 4.66 -4.13
CA VAL A 83 11.59 4.02 -4.55
C VAL A 83 10.49 5.07 -4.62
N TYR A 84 9.73 5.07 -5.69
CA TYR A 84 8.67 6.03 -5.98
C TYR A 84 7.36 5.32 -6.24
N ASP A 85 6.28 5.84 -5.66
CA ASP A 85 4.94 5.41 -5.99
C ASP A 85 4.39 6.28 -7.12
N ILE A 86 3.87 5.64 -8.14
CA ILE A 86 3.38 6.31 -9.34
C ILE A 86 1.98 5.81 -9.70
N TRP A 87 1.19 6.68 -10.31
CA TRP A 87 -0.15 6.38 -10.81
C TRP A 87 -0.46 7.26 -12.02
N PRO A 88 -1.41 6.89 -12.88
CA PRO A 88 -1.79 7.74 -14.01
C PRO A 88 -2.17 9.15 -13.54
N GLY A 89 -1.55 10.18 -14.13
CA GLY A 89 -1.78 11.57 -13.75
C GLY A 89 -1.00 12.10 -12.55
N CYS A 90 -0.10 11.30 -11.95
CA CYS A 90 0.73 11.78 -10.84
C CYS A 90 1.71 12.87 -11.30
N ASP A 91 2.14 13.73 -10.36
CA ASP A 91 3.06 14.84 -10.62
C ASP A 91 4.54 14.49 -10.43
N ASN A 92 4.92 13.25 -10.59
CA ASN A 92 6.32 12.86 -10.57
C ASN A 92 7.00 13.28 -11.88
N LYS A 93 7.71 14.41 -11.87
CA LYS A 93 8.34 15.00 -13.06
C LYS A 93 9.38 14.08 -13.68
N MET A 94 10.15 13.37 -12.88
CA MET A 94 11.18 12.45 -13.36
C MET A 94 10.57 11.30 -14.14
N PHE A 95 9.52 10.72 -13.60
CA PHE A 95 8.78 9.64 -14.25
C PHE A 95 8.12 10.10 -15.55
N LYS A 96 7.50 11.28 -15.56
CA LYS A 96 6.87 11.84 -16.75
C LYS A 96 7.87 12.11 -17.88
N ALA A 97 9.07 12.56 -17.55
CA ALA A 97 10.12 12.80 -18.54
C ALA A 97 10.52 11.51 -19.27
N ASP A 98 10.63 10.40 -18.53
CA ASP A 98 11.12 9.13 -19.08
C ASP A 98 10.02 8.29 -19.73
N THR A 99 8.77 8.42 -19.30
CA THR A 99 7.68 7.51 -19.67
C THR A 99 6.44 8.22 -20.17
N SER A 100 6.56 9.46 -20.62
CA SER A 100 5.45 10.29 -21.09
C SER A 100 4.57 9.53 -22.10
N GLY A 101 3.27 9.43 -21.80
CA GLY A 101 2.28 8.76 -22.64
C GLY A 101 2.29 7.24 -22.60
N LYS A 102 3.19 6.61 -21.84
CA LYS A 102 3.30 5.15 -21.74
C LYS A 102 2.54 4.55 -20.56
N LEU A 103 2.27 5.34 -19.54
CA LEU A 103 1.53 4.89 -18.37
C LEU A 103 0.05 5.13 -18.59
N ASP A 104 -0.68 4.14 -19.05
CA ASP A 104 -2.12 4.17 -19.18
C ASP A 104 -2.77 2.97 -18.45
N TYR A 105 -4.08 3.02 -18.34
CA TYR A 105 -4.83 2.03 -17.58
C TYR A 105 -4.74 0.63 -18.17
N ARG A 106 -4.60 0.50 -19.48
CA ARG A 106 -4.50 -0.80 -20.15
C ARG A 106 -3.16 -1.48 -19.88
N HIS A 107 -2.09 -0.70 -19.89
CA HIS A 107 -0.76 -1.22 -19.54
C HIS A 107 -0.73 -1.72 -18.09
N ASP A 108 -1.30 -0.98 -17.18
CA ASP A 108 -1.38 -1.37 -15.78
C ASP A 108 -2.19 -2.66 -15.60
N LEU A 109 -3.34 -2.75 -16.27
CA LEU A 109 -4.19 -3.94 -16.20
C LEU A 109 -3.46 -5.18 -16.73
N ILE A 110 -2.76 -5.07 -17.86
CA ILE A 110 -1.97 -6.16 -18.43
C ILE A 110 -0.87 -6.59 -17.44
N ARG A 111 -0.18 -5.64 -16.82
CA ARG A 111 0.84 -5.92 -15.82
C ARG A 111 0.27 -6.73 -14.65
N TYR A 112 -0.87 -6.32 -14.12
CA TYR A 112 -1.50 -7.03 -13.01
C TYR A 112 -1.95 -8.44 -13.39
N VAL A 113 -2.54 -8.62 -14.54
CA VAL A 113 -2.92 -9.96 -15.04
C VAL A 113 -1.70 -10.87 -15.21
N THR A 114 -0.56 -10.31 -15.60
CA THR A 114 0.68 -11.07 -15.77
C THR A 114 1.34 -11.45 -14.44
N LEU A 115 1.28 -10.54 -13.42
CA LEU A 115 1.98 -10.72 -12.14
C LEU A 115 1.14 -11.45 -11.09
N TYR A 116 -0.15 -11.29 -11.14
CA TYR A 116 -1.08 -11.80 -10.15
C TYR A 116 -2.15 -12.71 -10.76
#